data_90f80112990c56edce786dab54678592
#
_entry.id   90f80112990c56edce786dab54678592
#
_cell.length_a   1.000
_cell.length_b   1.000
_cell.length_c   1.000
_cell.angle_alpha   90.00
_cell.angle_beta   90.00
_cell.angle_gamma   90.00
#
_symmetry.space_group_name_H-M   'P 1'
#
loop_
_entity.id
_entity.type
_entity.pdbx_description
1 polymer ?
#
loop_
_entity_poly.entity_id
_entity_poly.type
_entity_poly.pdbx_seq_one_letter_code
_entity_poly.pdbx_strand_id
1 'polypeptide(L)'
;FVIERALDIAAKELKIDRAEIRRRNFIPPDKFPYNNEIIYQDFAPLVYDSGNYEPLLDQAMEKIGYTNFINEIQPKLRAEGKHVGIGIVAYVEGTGIGPYEGAKVQVMSSGRVSVVTGVGTQGQGHFTSFAQIVAEQLGVDVNKIDVVTGDTDQFYWGAGTFASRGAVVAGNAINEAAKVVRKKILKLASEHFNAPEDELELADGMVKVQDVPRMSISLGELAGKANPMRGAVKPGTEPGLEATSYFGPERGATASGIHAMIVEVNPDTLQIHIQKYLVVHDCGKVINPLILDGQIHGGVAQGIGNAFYERLAYDENGQLLNGTFMDYHLPTSLDVP
;
A
#
# COMPACT_ATOMS: atom_id res chain seq x y z
N PHE A 1 9.90 3.18 17.83
CA PHE A 1 10.44 4.25 18.69
C PHE A 1 11.67 3.79 19.46
N VAL A 2 11.61 2.71 20.27
CA VAL A 2 12.67 2.31 21.20
C VAL A 2 14.01 2.07 20.50
N ILE A 3 14.02 1.27 19.42
CA ILE A 3 15.25 0.92 18.68
C ILE A 3 15.91 2.17 18.10
N GLU A 4 15.13 3.01 17.41
CA GLU A 4 15.63 4.22 16.76
C GLU A 4 16.16 5.25 17.79
N ARG A 5 15.51 5.34 18.96
CA ARG A 5 16.01 6.17 20.06
C ARG A 5 17.28 5.62 20.69
N ALA A 6 17.39 4.31 20.84
CA ALA A 6 18.60 3.66 21.31
C ALA A 6 19.79 3.88 20.36
N LEU A 7 19.55 3.82 19.04
CA LEU A 7 20.56 4.14 18.02
C LEU A 7 21.05 5.59 18.14
N ASP A 8 20.15 6.55 18.37
CA ASP A 8 20.54 7.96 18.57
C ASP A 8 21.39 8.15 19.83
N ILE A 9 21.09 7.44 20.93
CA ILE A 9 21.87 7.46 22.17
C ILE A 9 23.24 6.84 21.91
N ALA A 10 23.29 5.67 21.28
CA ALA A 10 24.53 5.00 20.92
C ALA A 10 25.41 5.86 20.00
N ALA A 11 24.81 6.51 18.99
CA ALA A 11 25.53 7.42 18.11
C ALA A 11 26.22 8.55 18.89
N LYS A 12 25.50 9.15 19.85
CA LYS A 12 26.04 10.20 20.71
C LYS A 12 27.19 9.71 21.58
N GLU A 13 27.04 8.56 22.24
CA GLU A 13 28.09 7.98 23.11
C GLU A 13 29.33 7.56 22.31
N LEU A 14 29.12 7.00 21.13
CA LEU A 14 30.21 6.58 20.22
C LEU A 14 30.80 7.73 19.41
N LYS A 15 30.21 8.93 19.48
CA LYS A 15 30.58 10.10 18.68
C LYS A 15 30.55 9.82 17.17
N ILE A 16 29.56 9.03 16.75
CA ILE A 16 29.26 8.72 15.35
C ILE A 16 28.03 9.54 14.92
N ASP A 17 28.00 9.95 13.67
CA ASP A 17 26.81 10.60 13.12
C ASP A 17 25.61 9.64 13.16
N ARG A 18 24.40 10.18 13.44
CA ARG A 18 23.18 9.36 13.59
C ARG A 18 22.72 8.70 12.28
N ALA A 19 22.99 9.30 11.14
CA ALA A 19 22.73 8.67 9.85
C ALA A 19 23.76 7.57 9.57
N GLU A 20 25.04 7.83 9.89
CA GLU A 20 26.10 6.89 9.68
C GLU A 20 25.98 5.60 10.55
N ILE A 21 25.52 5.72 11.80
CA ILE A 21 25.29 4.51 12.62
C ILE A 21 24.19 3.62 12.00
N ARG A 22 23.15 4.21 11.39
CA ARG A 22 22.12 3.45 10.67
C ARG A 22 22.68 2.79 9.42
N ARG A 23 23.45 3.54 8.61
CA ARG A 23 24.12 3.01 7.42
C ARG A 23 24.94 1.76 7.72
N ARG A 24 25.72 1.77 8.78
CA ARG A 24 26.56 0.62 9.21
C ARG A 24 25.76 -0.61 9.64
N ASN A 25 24.49 -0.43 9.97
CA ASN A 25 23.60 -1.50 10.40
C ASN A 25 22.58 -1.94 9.35
N PHE A 26 22.58 -1.34 8.16
CA PHE A 26 21.71 -1.77 7.08
C PHE A 26 22.12 -3.12 6.52
N ILE A 27 21.15 -3.94 6.21
CA ILE A 27 21.33 -5.20 5.49
C ILE A 27 21.67 -4.88 4.03
N PRO A 28 22.82 -5.34 3.51
CA PRO A 28 23.17 -5.13 2.11
C PRO A 28 22.20 -5.82 1.15
N PRO A 29 21.95 -5.26 -0.05
CA PRO A 29 20.95 -5.77 -0.97
C PRO A 29 21.24 -7.20 -1.49
N ASP A 30 22.49 -7.64 -1.48
CA ASP A 30 22.93 -9.00 -1.85
C ASP A 30 22.61 -10.08 -0.81
N LYS A 31 22.11 -9.71 0.36
CA LYS A 31 21.77 -10.63 1.45
C LYS A 31 20.27 -11.02 1.48
N PHE A 32 19.45 -10.42 0.63
CA PHE A 32 18.04 -10.76 0.58
C PHE A 32 17.77 -12.03 -0.25
N PRO A 33 16.75 -12.84 0.10
CA PRO A 33 15.92 -12.71 1.31
C PRO A 33 16.73 -12.93 2.60
N TYR A 34 16.51 -12.07 3.61
CA TYR A 34 17.28 -12.07 4.86
C TYR A 34 16.47 -12.67 6.00
N ASN A 35 16.94 -13.77 6.58
CA ASN A 35 16.34 -14.38 7.76
C ASN A 35 16.87 -13.70 9.04
N ASN A 36 15.98 -13.09 9.80
CA ASN A 36 16.31 -12.43 11.06
C ASN A 36 16.51 -13.40 12.23
N GLU A 37 16.35 -14.71 12.02
CA GLU A 37 16.50 -15.77 13.04
C GLU A 37 15.58 -15.63 14.27
N ILE A 38 14.48 -14.90 14.11
CA ILE A 38 13.44 -14.74 15.13
C ILE A 38 12.08 -15.17 14.58
N ILE A 39 11.18 -15.50 15.49
CA ILE A 39 9.78 -15.83 15.15
C ILE A 39 8.96 -14.54 15.13
N TYR A 40 8.19 -14.34 14.06
CA TYR A 40 7.33 -13.20 13.91
C TYR A 40 5.93 -13.45 14.52
N GLN A 41 5.07 -12.43 14.51
CA GLN A 41 3.74 -12.49 15.12
C GLN A 41 2.78 -13.52 14.49
N ASP A 42 3.07 -14.01 13.28
CA ASP A 42 2.35 -15.10 12.60
C ASP A 42 2.92 -16.49 12.89
N PHE A 43 3.83 -16.59 13.88
CA PHE A 43 4.53 -17.80 14.29
C PHE A 43 5.45 -18.40 13.21
N ALA A 44 5.72 -17.67 12.14
CA ALA A 44 6.69 -18.03 11.11
C ALA A 44 8.05 -17.33 11.34
N PRO A 45 9.15 -17.81 10.76
CA PRO A 45 10.42 -17.08 10.77
C PRO A 45 10.29 -15.71 10.12
N LEU A 46 10.80 -14.66 10.78
CA LEU A 46 10.84 -13.32 10.20
C LEU A 46 11.88 -13.26 9.09
N VAL A 47 11.41 -13.18 7.86
CA VAL A 47 12.26 -13.07 6.67
C VAL A 47 11.91 -11.79 5.93
N TYR A 48 12.90 -10.93 5.75
CA TYR A 48 12.77 -9.78 4.85
C TYR A 48 12.98 -10.26 3.42
N ASP A 49 12.00 -10.05 2.56
CA ASP A 49 11.99 -10.57 1.18
C ASP A 49 12.91 -9.77 0.26
N SER A 50 13.01 -8.47 0.46
CA SER A 50 13.81 -7.54 -0.34
C SER A 50 14.19 -6.29 0.44
N GLY A 51 15.15 -5.52 -0.06
CA GLY A 51 15.52 -4.23 0.49
C GLY A 51 16.76 -3.65 -0.17
N ASN A 52 16.81 -2.32 -0.23
CA ASN A 52 17.96 -1.53 -0.62
C ASN A 52 17.93 -0.20 0.16
N TYR A 53 18.37 -0.23 1.41
CA TYR A 53 18.10 0.85 2.38
C TYR A 53 19.04 2.05 2.26
N GLU A 54 20.28 1.84 1.78
CA GLU A 54 21.27 2.92 1.69
C GLU A 54 20.86 4.04 0.73
N PRO A 55 20.37 3.78 -0.50
CA PRO A 55 19.88 4.84 -1.37
C PRO A 55 18.68 5.62 -0.81
N LEU A 56 17.82 4.97 0.01
CA LEU A 56 16.71 5.67 0.67
C LEU A 56 17.25 6.68 1.69
N LEU A 57 18.26 6.30 2.47
CA LEU A 57 18.90 7.20 3.42
C LEU A 57 19.62 8.35 2.70
N ASP A 58 20.35 8.07 1.63
CA ASP A 58 21.06 9.09 0.84
C ASP A 58 20.08 10.12 0.26
N GLN A 59 18.99 9.65 -0.32
CA GLN A 59 17.91 10.52 -0.81
C GLN A 59 17.29 11.37 0.31
N ALA A 60 17.05 10.79 1.48
CA ALA A 60 16.48 11.51 2.61
C ALA A 60 17.44 12.58 3.11
N MET A 61 18.72 12.27 3.25
CA MET A 61 19.76 13.23 3.69
C MET A 61 19.91 14.39 2.71
N GLU A 62 19.96 14.10 1.41
CA GLU A 62 20.05 15.10 0.36
C GLU A 62 18.83 16.04 0.38
N LYS A 63 17.63 15.48 0.31
CA LYS A 63 16.38 16.24 0.19
C LYS A 63 16.02 17.06 1.45
N ILE A 64 16.35 16.56 2.63
CA ILE A 64 16.17 17.34 3.88
C ILE A 64 17.25 18.39 4.05
N GLY A 65 18.38 18.25 3.37
CA GLY A 65 19.55 19.12 3.50
C GLY A 65 20.35 18.85 4.78
N TYR A 66 20.47 17.58 5.17
CA TYR A 66 21.01 17.14 6.46
C TYR A 66 22.36 17.71 6.80
N THR A 67 23.33 17.56 5.90
CA THR A 67 24.72 18.01 6.15
C THR A 67 24.81 19.53 6.32
N ASN A 68 24.11 20.27 5.46
CA ASN A 68 24.06 21.73 5.56
C ASN A 68 23.34 22.20 6.84
N PHE A 69 22.24 21.50 7.20
CA PHE A 69 21.53 21.84 8.43
C PHE A 69 22.42 21.66 9.67
N ILE A 70 23.11 20.55 9.79
CA ILE A 70 23.96 20.26 10.98
C ILE A 70 25.17 21.18 11.05
N ASN A 71 25.83 21.44 9.93
CA ASN A 71 27.11 22.13 9.92
C ASN A 71 26.97 23.66 9.90
N GLU A 72 25.89 24.20 9.28
CA GLU A 72 25.75 25.64 9.06
C GLU A 72 24.50 26.21 9.72
N ILE A 73 23.31 25.63 9.41
CA ILE A 73 22.01 26.23 9.79
C ILE A 73 21.79 26.10 11.31
N GLN A 74 21.91 24.91 11.84
CA GLN A 74 21.64 24.63 13.25
C GLN A 74 22.57 25.42 14.19
N PRO A 75 23.92 25.47 13.99
CA PRO A 75 24.81 26.26 14.82
C PRO A 75 24.47 27.76 14.78
N LYS A 76 24.16 28.30 13.60
CA LYS A 76 23.76 29.70 13.44
C LYS A 76 22.48 30.03 14.21
N LEU A 77 21.43 29.24 14.02
CA LEU A 77 20.15 29.45 14.69
C LEU A 77 20.26 29.30 16.21
N ARG A 78 21.09 28.35 16.67
CA ARG A 78 21.37 28.19 18.11
C ARG A 78 22.12 29.40 18.69
N ALA A 79 23.05 29.96 17.96
CA ALA A 79 23.73 31.19 18.37
C ALA A 79 22.76 32.40 18.46
N GLU A 80 21.68 32.40 17.68
CA GLU A 80 20.56 33.37 17.74
C GLU A 80 19.53 33.05 18.85
N GLY A 81 19.77 32.02 19.68
CA GLY A 81 18.89 31.62 20.79
C GLY A 81 17.74 30.72 20.40
N LYS A 82 17.72 30.19 19.16
CA LYS A 82 16.67 29.26 18.70
C LYS A 82 17.01 27.84 19.06
N HIS A 83 16.00 27.07 19.46
CA HIS A 83 16.12 25.65 19.79
C HIS A 83 15.66 24.78 18.62
N VAL A 84 16.54 24.49 17.69
CA VAL A 84 16.27 23.70 16.50
C VAL A 84 16.97 22.35 16.51
N GLY A 85 16.31 21.33 15.96
CA GLY A 85 16.83 19.99 15.87
C GLY A 85 16.40 19.26 14.60
N ILE A 86 17.14 18.21 14.22
CA ILE A 86 16.80 17.31 13.15
C ILE A 86 16.80 15.87 13.68
N GLY A 87 15.76 15.10 13.31
CA GLY A 87 15.66 13.67 13.56
C GLY A 87 15.67 12.89 12.25
N ILE A 88 16.26 11.70 12.26
CA ILE A 88 16.19 10.72 11.18
C ILE A 88 15.86 9.37 11.79
N VAL A 89 14.94 8.64 11.19
CA VAL A 89 14.61 7.25 11.54
C VAL A 89 14.52 6.40 10.29
N ALA A 90 14.89 5.13 10.43
CA ALA A 90 14.75 4.10 9.40
C ALA A 90 13.81 3.01 9.90
N TYR A 91 13.05 2.41 9.01
CA TYR A 91 12.16 1.30 9.37
C TYR A 91 12.03 0.28 8.24
N VAL A 92 11.68 -0.93 8.64
CA VAL A 92 11.18 -2.00 7.79
C VAL A 92 9.85 -2.44 8.37
N GLU A 93 8.84 -2.48 7.52
CA GLU A 93 7.46 -2.85 7.87
C GLU A 93 7.10 -4.16 7.19
N GLY A 94 6.57 -5.11 7.95
CA GLY A 94 5.98 -6.32 7.41
C GLY A 94 4.59 -6.04 6.81
N THR A 95 4.36 -6.46 5.58
CA THR A 95 3.10 -6.24 4.87
C THR A 95 2.50 -7.57 4.42
N GLY A 96 1.18 -7.61 4.22
CA GLY A 96 0.49 -8.81 3.75
C GLY A 96 0.41 -9.93 4.77
N ILE A 97 0.48 -9.64 6.04
CA ILE A 97 0.44 -10.62 7.13
C ILE A 97 -1.01 -11.07 7.38
N GLY A 98 -1.17 -12.31 7.83
CA GLY A 98 -2.45 -12.91 8.18
C GLY A 98 -2.99 -13.85 7.12
N PRO A 99 -4.27 -14.28 7.24
CA PRO A 99 -4.84 -15.29 6.36
C PRO A 99 -5.03 -14.76 4.92
N TYR A 100 -5.32 -15.69 4.00
CA TYR A 100 -5.63 -15.35 2.62
C TYR A 100 -6.86 -14.43 2.50
N GLU A 101 -7.00 -13.79 1.36
CA GLU A 101 -8.21 -13.11 0.90
C GLU A 101 -8.72 -13.74 -0.38
N GLY A 102 -9.99 -13.50 -0.68
CA GLY A 102 -10.60 -13.91 -1.92
C GLY A 102 -11.21 -12.74 -2.68
N ALA A 103 -11.35 -12.91 -3.97
CA ALA A 103 -12.04 -11.96 -4.82
C ALA A 103 -12.74 -12.65 -5.98
N LYS A 104 -13.89 -12.10 -6.36
CA LYS A 104 -14.63 -12.47 -7.58
C LYS A 104 -14.53 -11.31 -8.57
N VAL A 105 -14.21 -11.61 -9.83
CA VAL A 105 -14.26 -10.67 -10.96
C VAL A 105 -15.24 -11.22 -11.99
N GLN A 106 -16.16 -10.37 -12.47
CA GLN A 106 -17.19 -10.77 -13.43
C GLN A 106 -17.41 -9.69 -14.48
N VAL A 107 -17.38 -10.05 -15.76
CA VAL A 107 -17.81 -9.20 -16.87
C VAL A 107 -19.29 -9.44 -17.15
N MET A 108 -20.07 -8.38 -17.10
CA MET A 108 -21.52 -8.42 -17.37
C MET A 108 -21.84 -8.16 -18.83
N SER A 109 -23.02 -8.58 -19.29
CA SER A 109 -23.50 -8.33 -20.67
C SER A 109 -23.69 -6.84 -21.00
N SER A 110 -23.70 -5.97 -20.00
CA SER A 110 -23.65 -4.51 -20.17
C SER A 110 -22.27 -3.98 -20.56
N GLY A 111 -21.21 -4.81 -20.48
CA GLY A 111 -19.82 -4.40 -20.62
C GLY A 111 -19.20 -3.82 -19.34
N ARG A 112 -19.97 -3.70 -18.25
CA ARG A 112 -19.43 -3.36 -16.93
C ARG A 112 -18.77 -4.56 -16.29
N VAL A 113 -17.82 -4.30 -15.39
CA VAL A 113 -17.12 -5.34 -14.63
C VAL A 113 -17.45 -5.17 -13.15
N SER A 114 -17.86 -6.25 -12.51
CA SER A 114 -18.05 -6.30 -11.07
C SER A 114 -16.83 -6.95 -10.41
N VAL A 115 -16.35 -6.34 -9.34
CA VAL A 115 -15.28 -6.84 -8.47
C VAL A 115 -15.82 -6.93 -7.06
N VAL A 116 -15.79 -8.11 -6.47
CA VAL A 116 -16.27 -8.31 -5.10
C VAL A 116 -15.17 -8.97 -4.27
N THR A 117 -14.91 -8.43 -3.09
CA THR A 117 -13.96 -8.99 -2.14
C THR A 117 -14.45 -8.82 -0.70
N GLY A 118 -14.07 -9.74 0.18
CA GLY A 118 -14.44 -9.68 1.59
C GLY A 118 -13.69 -8.63 2.42
N VAL A 119 -12.60 -8.06 1.86
CA VAL A 119 -11.84 -7.04 2.56
C VAL A 119 -12.63 -5.74 2.69
N GLY A 120 -12.85 -5.23 3.91
CA GLY A 120 -13.54 -3.96 4.14
C GLY A 120 -12.64 -2.75 3.89
N THR A 121 -13.13 -1.74 3.17
CA THR A 121 -12.39 -0.49 3.01
C THR A 121 -12.56 0.43 4.22
N GLN A 122 -11.50 1.18 4.57
CA GLN A 122 -11.46 2.13 5.69
C GLN A 122 -11.06 3.54 5.21
N GLY A 123 -11.25 3.85 3.93
CA GLY A 123 -10.90 5.13 3.33
C GLY A 123 -9.54 5.17 2.62
N GLN A 124 -8.79 4.06 2.57
CA GLN A 124 -7.45 3.98 1.96
C GLN A 124 -7.45 3.78 0.43
N GLY A 125 -8.56 4.09 -0.23
CA GLY A 125 -8.64 4.12 -1.70
C GLY A 125 -8.82 2.77 -2.39
N HIS A 126 -9.31 1.74 -1.71
CA HIS A 126 -9.52 0.40 -2.29
C HIS A 126 -10.42 0.41 -3.52
N PHE A 127 -11.51 1.19 -3.54
CA PHE A 127 -12.41 1.28 -4.70
C PHE A 127 -11.65 1.67 -5.97
N THR A 128 -10.72 2.61 -5.87
CA THR A 128 -9.92 3.07 -7.01
C THR A 128 -8.80 2.09 -7.34
N SER A 129 -7.98 1.70 -6.36
CA SER A 129 -6.82 0.84 -6.60
C SER A 129 -7.21 -0.55 -7.10
N PHE A 130 -8.29 -1.14 -6.58
CA PHE A 130 -8.78 -2.44 -7.04
C PHE A 130 -9.39 -2.35 -8.44
N ALA A 131 -10.12 -1.26 -8.76
CA ALA A 131 -10.58 -1.02 -10.11
C ALA A 131 -9.41 -0.87 -11.09
N GLN A 132 -8.34 -0.17 -10.73
CA GLN A 132 -7.15 -0.02 -11.58
C GLN A 132 -6.46 -1.37 -11.86
N ILE A 133 -6.35 -2.25 -10.88
CA ILE A 133 -5.79 -3.60 -11.07
C ILE A 133 -6.59 -4.37 -12.13
N VAL A 134 -7.91 -4.31 -12.07
CA VAL A 134 -8.77 -5.01 -13.03
C VAL A 134 -8.78 -4.33 -14.40
N ALA A 135 -8.77 -2.99 -14.43
CA ALA A 135 -8.68 -2.20 -15.65
C ALA A 135 -7.45 -2.56 -16.48
N GLU A 136 -6.29 -2.69 -15.81
CA GLU A 136 -5.02 -3.11 -16.44
C GLU A 136 -5.12 -4.52 -17.05
N GLN A 137 -5.74 -5.46 -16.33
CA GLN A 137 -5.87 -6.84 -16.82
C GLN A 137 -6.87 -6.99 -17.95
N LEU A 138 -7.98 -6.27 -17.91
CA LEU A 138 -9.11 -6.47 -18.82
C LEU A 138 -9.22 -5.39 -19.92
N GLY A 139 -8.31 -4.41 -19.94
CA GLY A 139 -8.34 -3.34 -20.95
C GLY A 139 -9.64 -2.56 -20.95
N VAL A 140 -10.23 -2.28 -19.78
CA VAL A 140 -11.49 -1.54 -19.63
C VAL A 140 -11.26 -0.20 -18.95
N ASP A 141 -12.11 0.78 -19.22
CA ASP A 141 -12.13 2.03 -18.49
C ASP A 141 -12.45 1.78 -17.00
N VAL A 142 -11.67 2.37 -16.10
CA VAL A 142 -11.86 2.25 -14.66
C VAL A 142 -13.28 2.64 -14.19
N ASN A 143 -13.93 3.57 -14.88
CA ASN A 143 -15.31 4.00 -14.62
C ASN A 143 -16.37 2.93 -14.97
N LYS A 144 -15.99 1.88 -15.67
CA LYS A 144 -16.85 0.72 -15.96
C LYS A 144 -16.71 -0.40 -14.94
N ILE A 145 -15.93 -0.21 -13.91
CA ILE A 145 -15.66 -1.22 -12.89
C ILE A 145 -16.34 -0.83 -11.59
N ASP A 146 -17.20 -1.71 -11.10
CA ASP A 146 -17.90 -1.58 -9.82
C ASP A 146 -17.21 -2.46 -8.79
N VAL A 147 -16.68 -1.84 -7.73
CA VAL A 147 -15.98 -2.55 -6.65
C VAL A 147 -16.86 -2.60 -5.41
N VAL A 148 -17.10 -3.79 -4.90
CA VAL A 148 -17.83 -4.06 -3.64
C VAL A 148 -16.87 -4.68 -2.64
N THR A 149 -16.82 -4.13 -1.44
CA THR A 149 -15.92 -4.55 -0.38
C THR A 149 -16.69 -4.81 0.93
N GLY A 150 -16.35 -5.90 1.64
CA GLY A 150 -16.87 -6.15 2.97
C GLY A 150 -18.36 -6.51 3.07
N ASP A 151 -18.98 -6.87 1.96
CA ASP A 151 -20.37 -7.34 1.91
C ASP A 151 -20.41 -8.87 1.96
N THR A 152 -20.80 -9.41 3.10
CA THR A 152 -20.84 -10.87 3.36
C THR A 152 -21.94 -11.60 2.59
N ASP A 153 -22.95 -10.89 2.08
CA ASP A 153 -23.97 -11.48 1.19
C ASP A 153 -23.41 -11.74 -0.21
N GLN A 154 -22.41 -10.95 -0.64
CA GLN A 154 -21.80 -11.08 -1.95
C GLN A 154 -20.50 -11.88 -1.94
N PHE A 155 -19.76 -11.83 -0.82
CA PHE A 155 -18.52 -12.61 -0.64
C PHE A 155 -18.40 -13.12 0.79
N TYR A 156 -18.44 -14.42 0.96
CA TYR A 156 -18.56 -15.07 2.28
C TYR A 156 -17.33 -14.94 3.17
N TRP A 157 -16.14 -14.67 2.61
CA TRP A 157 -14.88 -14.64 3.33
C TRP A 157 -14.19 -13.29 3.24
N GLY A 158 -13.74 -12.80 4.39
CA GLY A 158 -12.88 -11.63 4.49
C GLY A 158 -12.26 -11.55 5.87
N ALA A 159 -10.95 -11.52 5.95
CA ALA A 159 -10.23 -11.30 7.19
C ALA A 159 -10.22 -9.82 7.60
N GLY A 160 -10.34 -8.92 6.63
CA GLY A 160 -10.40 -7.49 6.84
C GLY A 160 -9.12 -6.72 6.51
N THR A 161 -9.13 -5.43 6.80
CA THR A 161 -8.03 -4.49 6.56
C THR A 161 -7.24 -4.26 7.85
N PHE A 162 -6.05 -4.80 7.93
CA PHE A 162 -5.05 -4.65 8.99
C PHE A 162 -3.67 -5.07 8.47
N ALA A 163 -2.60 -4.84 9.21
CA ALA A 163 -1.24 -5.31 8.90
C ALA A 163 -0.80 -5.06 7.45
N SER A 164 -1.14 -3.91 6.88
CA SER A 164 -0.77 -3.47 5.53
C SER A 164 -1.04 -4.51 4.43
N ARG A 165 -2.18 -5.21 4.50
CA ARG A 165 -2.47 -6.38 3.68
C ARG A 165 -3.41 -6.13 2.49
N GLY A 166 -4.11 -5.00 2.44
CA GLY A 166 -5.14 -4.73 1.43
C GLY A 166 -4.61 -4.89 -0.01
N ALA A 167 -3.55 -4.19 -0.39
CA ALA A 167 -2.96 -4.30 -1.72
C ALA A 167 -2.24 -5.65 -1.93
N VAL A 168 -1.50 -6.13 -0.92
CA VAL A 168 -0.68 -7.36 -1.04
C VAL A 168 -1.57 -8.61 -1.15
N VAL A 169 -2.59 -8.74 -0.34
CA VAL A 169 -3.40 -9.98 -0.29
C VAL A 169 -4.64 -9.86 -1.16
N ALA A 170 -5.52 -8.88 -0.89
CA ALA A 170 -6.75 -8.71 -1.67
C ALA A 170 -6.46 -8.23 -3.11
N GLY A 171 -5.51 -7.31 -3.28
CA GLY A 171 -5.09 -6.85 -4.62
C GLY A 171 -4.58 -7.99 -5.50
N ASN A 172 -3.78 -8.91 -4.96
CA ASN A 172 -3.35 -10.09 -5.70
C ASN A 172 -4.49 -11.09 -5.94
N ALA A 173 -5.40 -11.32 -4.99
CA ALA A 173 -6.58 -12.16 -5.22
C ALA A 173 -7.43 -11.62 -6.40
N ILE A 174 -7.63 -10.30 -6.45
CA ILE A 174 -8.33 -9.61 -7.56
C ILE A 174 -7.56 -9.77 -8.87
N ASN A 175 -6.25 -9.57 -8.85
CA ASN A 175 -5.39 -9.74 -10.03
C ASN A 175 -5.44 -11.17 -10.60
N GLU A 176 -5.36 -12.18 -9.73
CA GLU A 176 -5.45 -13.58 -10.17
C GLU A 176 -6.85 -13.91 -10.73
N ALA A 177 -7.92 -13.42 -10.10
CA ALA A 177 -9.28 -13.58 -10.65
C ALA A 177 -9.39 -12.89 -12.01
N ALA A 178 -8.87 -11.67 -12.16
CA ALA A 178 -8.89 -10.92 -13.41
C ALA A 178 -8.09 -11.63 -14.52
N LYS A 179 -6.93 -12.21 -14.20
CA LYS A 179 -6.15 -13.02 -15.16
C LYS A 179 -6.93 -14.25 -15.67
N VAL A 180 -7.65 -14.94 -14.79
CA VAL A 180 -8.50 -16.06 -15.18
C VAL A 180 -9.63 -15.58 -16.09
N VAL A 181 -10.28 -14.47 -15.77
CA VAL A 181 -11.32 -13.86 -16.62
C VAL A 181 -10.74 -13.45 -17.98
N ARG A 182 -9.57 -12.80 -18.01
CA ARG A 182 -8.86 -12.46 -19.25
C ARG A 182 -8.64 -13.68 -20.13
N LYS A 183 -8.16 -14.79 -19.56
CA LYS A 183 -7.96 -16.05 -20.30
C LYS A 183 -9.28 -16.58 -20.88
N LYS A 184 -10.38 -16.54 -20.12
CA LYS A 184 -11.72 -16.93 -20.63
C LYS A 184 -12.17 -16.02 -21.78
N ILE A 185 -11.95 -14.71 -21.68
CA ILE A 185 -12.25 -13.72 -22.73
C ILE A 185 -11.50 -14.07 -24.02
N LEU A 186 -10.17 -14.20 -23.94
CA LEU A 186 -9.32 -14.47 -25.10
C LEU A 186 -9.69 -15.81 -25.76
N LYS A 187 -9.90 -16.86 -24.98
CA LYS A 187 -10.35 -18.17 -25.49
C LYS A 187 -11.67 -18.07 -26.23
N LEU A 188 -12.68 -17.41 -25.65
CA LEU A 188 -14.00 -17.27 -26.29
C LEU A 188 -13.93 -16.41 -27.55
N ALA A 189 -13.12 -15.36 -27.55
CA ALA A 189 -12.89 -14.51 -28.71
C ALA A 189 -12.12 -15.26 -29.81
N SER A 190 -11.12 -16.08 -29.48
CA SER A 190 -10.40 -16.95 -30.40
C SER A 190 -11.37 -17.92 -31.13
N GLU A 191 -12.25 -18.56 -30.37
CA GLU A 191 -13.29 -19.43 -30.97
C GLU A 191 -14.26 -18.61 -31.85
N HIS A 192 -14.61 -17.38 -31.44
CA HIS A 192 -15.53 -16.53 -32.19
C HIS A 192 -14.96 -16.03 -33.52
N PHE A 193 -13.70 -15.62 -33.53
CA PHE A 193 -13.01 -15.10 -34.73
C PHE A 193 -12.33 -16.18 -35.56
N ASN A 194 -12.19 -17.39 -35.02
CA ASN A 194 -11.33 -18.45 -35.54
C ASN A 194 -9.89 -17.96 -35.77
N ALA A 195 -9.36 -17.25 -34.77
CA ALA A 195 -8.01 -16.66 -34.73
C ALA A 195 -7.26 -17.10 -33.47
N PRO A 196 -5.94 -17.29 -33.51
CA PRO A 196 -5.12 -17.62 -32.34
C PRO A 196 -5.24 -16.58 -31.21
N GLU A 197 -5.13 -17.01 -29.94
CA GLU A 197 -5.24 -16.10 -28.79
C GLU A 197 -4.13 -15.03 -28.77
N ASP A 198 -2.94 -15.32 -29.28
CA ASP A 198 -1.79 -14.44 -29.37
C ASP A 198 -1.91 -13.35 -30.46
N GLU A 199 -2.85 -13.52 -31.41
CA GLU A 199 -3.23 -12.50 -32.37
C GLU A 199 -4.37 -11.57 -31.87
N LEU A 200 -4.84 -11.76 -30.63
CA LEU A 200 -5.93 -10.97 -30.07
C LEU A 200 -5.40 -9.86 -29.15
N GLU A 201 -5.92 -8.67 -29.34
CA GLU A 201 -5.71 -7.51 -28.46
C GLU A 201 -6.97 -7.24 -27.64
N LEU A 202 -6.78 -7.10 -26.31
CA LEU A 202 -7.83 -6.72 -25.36
C LEU A 202 -7.58 -5.30 -24.88
N ALA A 203 -8.33 -4.35 -25.41
CA ALA A 203 -8.22 -2.92 -25.11
C ALA A 203 -9.57 -2.20 -25.29
N ASP A 204 -9.77 -1.11 -24.56
CA ASP A 204 -10.95 -0.23 -24.62
C ASP A 204 -12.31 -0.94 -24.41
N GLY A 205 -12.29 -2.06 -23.67
CA GLY A 205 -13.48 -2.90 -23.47
C GLY A 205 -13.87 -3.73 -24.68
N MET A 206 -12.95 -3.94 -25.61
CA MET A 206 -13.11 -4.70 -26.85
C MET A 206 -12.02 -5.75 -26.97
N VAL A 207 -12.33 -6.86 -27.65
CA VAL A 207 -11.33 -7.77 -28.19
C VAL A 207 -11.27 -7.56 -29.70
N LYS A 208 -10.07 -7.38 -30.23
CA LYS A 208 -9.80 -7.14 -31.65
C LYS A 208 -8.77 -8.15 -32.16
N VAL A 209 -8.90 -8.57 -33.44
CA VAL A 209 -7.81 -9.29 -34.11
C VAL A 209 -6.78 -8.25 -34.57
N GLN A 210 -5.49 -8.48 -34.23
CA GLN A 210 -4.41 -7.59 -34.65
C GLN A 210 -4.42 -7.41 -36.17
N ASP A 211 -4.12 -6.20 -36.62
CA ASP A 211 -4.09 -5.81 -38.02
C ASP A 211 -5.43 -5.97 -38.80
N VAL A 212 -6.51 -6.40 -38.13
CA VAL A 212 -7.85 -6.56 -38.73
C VAL A 212 -8.92 -5.83 -37.90
N PRO A 213 -8.95 -4.47 -37.85
CA PRO A 213 -9.81 -3.70 -36.95
C PRO A 213 -11.32 -3.99 -37.06
N ARG A 214 -11.78 -4.44 -38.23
CA ARG A 214 -13.18 -4.84 -38.46
C ARG A 214 -13.59 -6.12 -37.71
N MET A 215 -12.60 -6.95 -37.32
CA MET A 215 -12.81 -8.14 -36.51
C MET A 215 -12.67 -7.76 -35.04
N SER A 216 -13.71 -7.18 -34.49
CA SER A 216 -13.76 -6.75 -33.09
C SER A 216 -15.10 -7.11 -32.47
N ILE A 217 -15.10 -7.37 -31.17
CA ILE A 217 -16.28 -7.68 -30.36
C ILE A 217 -16.15 -7.03 -28.98
N SER A 218 -17.24 -6.47 -28.47
CA SER A 218 -17.24 -5.90 -27.13
C SER A 218 -17.24 -6.98 -26.04
N LEU A 219 -16.69 -6.64 -24.87
CA LEU A 219 -16.73 -7.54 -23.70
C LEU A 219 -18.17 -7.85 -23.28
N GLY A 220 -19.09 -6.91 -23.43
CA GLY A 220 -20.53 -7.14 -23.15
C GLY A 220 -21.15 -8.18 -24.06
N GLU A 221 -20.85 -8.11 -25.37
CA GLU A 221 -21.32 -9.12 -26.34
C GLU A 221 -20.70 -10.49 -26.08
N LEU A 222 -19.41 -10.55 -25.76
CA LEU A 222 -18.75 -11.80 -25.35
C LEU A 222 -19.37 -12.38 -24.07
N ALA A 223 -19.65 -11.56 -23.09
CA ALA A 223 -20.33 -11.98 -21.86
C ALA A 223 -21.75 -12.53 -22.17
N GLY A 224 -22.46 -11.90 -23.11
CA GLY A 224 -23.73 -12.43 -23.61
C GLY A 224 -23.59 -13.81 -24.28
N LYS A 225 -22.53 -14.02 -25.07
CA LYS A 225 -22.21 -15.31 -25.70
C LYS A 225 -21.79 -16.38 -24.68
N ALA A 226 -21.16 -16.00 -23.62
CA ALA A 226 -20.78 -16.90 -22.52
C ALA A 226 -21.99 -17.39 -21.68
N ASN A 227 -23.18 -16.80 -21.88
CA ASN A 227 -24.41 -17.24 -21.23
C ASN A 227 -24.95 -18.50 -21.90
N PRO A 228 -25.19 -19.62 -21.17
CA PRO A 228 -25.64 -20.90 -21.75
C PRO A 228 -27.01 -20.79 -22.44
N MET A 229 -27.85 -19.80 -22.09
CA MET A 229 -29.17 -19.59 -22.72
C MET A 229 -29.10 -18.85 -24.07
N ARG A 230 -27.99 -18.14 -24.35
CA ARG A 230 -27.86 -17.26 -25.52
C ARG A 230 -26.58 -17.43 -26.31
N GLY A 231 -25.62 -18.21 -25.81
CA GLY A 231 -24.28 -18.20 -26.33
C GLY A 231 -23.78 -19.51 -26.88
N ALA A 232 -22.50 -19.50 -27.18
CA ALA A 232 -21.75 -20.63 -27.75
C ALA A 232 -21.12 -21.55 -26.67
N VAL A 233 -21.64 -21.51 -25.44
CA VAL A 233 -21.08 -22.32 -24.34
C VAL A 233 -21.37 -23.80 -24.60
N LYS A 234 -20.31 -24.57 -24.80
CA LYS A 234 -20.39 -26.00 -25.03
C LYS A 234 -20.72 -26.75 -23.73
N PRO A 235 -21.46 -27.87 -23.78
CA PRO A 235 -21.66 -28.70 -22.60
C PRO A 235 -20.32 -29.07 -21.95
N GLY A 236 -20.24 -28.97 -20.62
CA GLY A 236 -19.02 -29.24 -19.85
C GLY A 236 -18.05 -28.06 -19.72
N THR A 237 -18.33 -26.90 -20.35
CA THR A 237 -17.57 -25.67 -20.10
C THR A 237 -18.28 -24.83 -19.03
N GLU A 238 -17.49 -24.12 -18.25
CA GLU A 238 -17.97 -23.20 -17.23
C GLU A 238 -18.63 -21.98 -17.90
N PRO A 239 -19.90 -21.64 -17.58
CA PRO A 239 -20.58 -20.51 -18.15
C PRO A 239 -20.10 -19.19 -17.53
N GLY A 240 -20.29 -18.08 -18.28
CA GLY A 240 -20.01 -16.72 -17.84
C GLY A 240 -18.53 -16.34 -17.93
N LEU A 241 -18.29 -15.03 -17.96
CA LEU A 241 -16.97 -14.44 -17.89
C LEU A 241 -16.70 -14.00 -16.45
N GLU A 242 -16.57 -14.95 -15.56
CA GLU A 242 -16.32 -14.72 -14.14
C GLU A 242 -15.29 -15.70 -13.59
N ALA A 243 -14.62 -15.28 -12.54
CA ALA A 243 -13.71 -16.12 -11.76
C ALA A 243 -13.66 -15.67 -10.31
N THR A 244 -13.49 -16.63 -9.42
CA THR A 244 -13.15 -16.41 -8.02
C THR A 244 -11.75 -16.96 -7.79
N SER A 245 -10.88 -16.16 -7.18
CA SER A 245 -9.52 -16.54 -6.81
C SER A 245 -9.23 -16.17 -5.38
N TYR A 246 -8.32 -16.91 -4.77
CA TYR A 246 -7.85 -16.67 -3.42
C TYR A 246 -6.33 -16.48 -3.46
N PHE A 247 -5.84 -15.59 -2.61
CA PHE A 247 -4.42 -15.33 -2.50
C PHE A 247 -4.02 -15.17 -1.04
N GLY A 248 -2.96 -15.84 -0.66
CA GLY A 248 -2.26 -15.65 0.60
C GLY A 248 -0.78 -15.87 0.33
N PRO A 249 0.09 -14.90 0.60
CA PRO A 249 1.52 -15.08 0.40
C PRO A 249 2.05 -16.13 1.38
N GLU A 250 2.99 -16.96 0.94
CA GLU A 250 3.69 -17.92 1.83
C GLU A 250 4.45 -17.18 2.94
N ARG A 251 4.88 -15.96 2.66
CA ARG A 251 5.55 -15.06 3.58
C ARG A 251 5.03 -13.65 3.33
N GLY A 252 5.00 -12.83 4.39
CA GLY A 252 4.75 -11.40 4.24
C GLY A 252 5.82 -10.76 3.35
N ALA A 253 5.43 -9.74 2.61
CA ALA A 253 6.37 -8.85 1.95
C ALA A 253 6.86 -7.77 2.92
N THR A 254 7.90 -7.03 2.57
CA THR A 254 8.38 -5.92 3.37
C THR A 254 8.36 -4.60 2.60
N ALA A 255 8.00 -3.53 3.29
CA ALA A 255 8.19 -2.16 2.84
C ALA A 255 9.24 -1.50 3.72
N SER A 256 9.94 -0.50 3.20
CA SER A 256 10.96 0.20 3.97
C SER A 256 10.92 1.70 3.73
N GLY A 257 11.43 2.47 4.67
CA GLY A 257 11.46 3.91 4.51
C GLY A 257 12.36 4.63 5.51
N ILE A 258 12.59 5.90 5.18
CA ILE A 258 13.31 6.86 6.00
C ILE A 258 12.39 8.04 6.26
N HIS A 259 12.21 8.41 7.52
CA HIS A 259 11.61 9.68 7.89
C HIS A 259 12.68 10.63 8.40
N ALA A 260 12.63 11.87 7.97
CA ALA A 260 13.49 12.95 8.46
C ALA A 260 12.66 14.18 8.78
N MET A 261 12.94 14.82 9.92
CA MET A 261 12.15 15.94 10.40
C MET A 261 13.05 17.03 11.01
N ILE A 262 12.78 18.29 10.68
CA ILE A 262 13.37 19.46 11.33
C ILE A 262 12.31 20.10 12.20
N VAL A 263 12.66 20.33 13.46
CA VAL A 263 11.78 20.97 14.45
C VAL A 263 12.42 22.17 15.10
N GLU A 264 11.59 23.12 15.52
CA GLU A 264 11.94 24.22 16.41
C GLU A 264 11.09 24.10 17.68
N VAL A 265 11.71 24.24 18.84
CA VAL A 265 11.05 24.24 20.14
C VAL A 265 11.06 25.66 20.69
N ASN A 266 9.90 26.17 21.05
CA ASN A 266 9.81 27.43 21.79
C ASN A 266 10.15 27.17 23.26
N PRO A 267 11.22 27.79 23.84
CA PRO A 267 11.63 27.50 25.21
C PRO A 267 10.66 27.97 26.28
N ASP A 268 9.84 28.98 25.97
CA ASP A 268 8.92 29.59 26.94
C ASP A 268 7.61 28.84 27.04
N THR A 269 7.09 28.38 25.89
CA THR A 269 5.80 27.64 25.80
C THR A 269 5.95 26.16 25.67
N LEU A 270 7.14 25.66 25.37
CA LEU A 270 7.48 24.27 25.03
C LEU A 270 6.73 23.76 23.78
N GLN A 271 6.14 24.63 23.00
CA GLN A 271 5.53 24.27 21.73
C GLN A 271 6.60 23.82 20.73
N ILE A 272 6.28 22.76 19.99
CA ILE A 272 7.12 22.20 18.94
C ILE A 272 6.50 22.56 17.59
N HIS A 273 7.31 23.19 16.75
CA HIS A 273 6.94 23.51 15.37
C HIS A 273 7.72 22.62 14.42
N ILE A 274 7.01 21.86 13.60
CA ILE A 274 7.60 21.05 12.53
C ILE A 274 7.89 21.98 11.36
N GLN A 275 9.17 22.29 11.13
CA GLN A 275 9.59 23.18 10.04
C GLN A 275 9.66 22.45 8.70
N LYS A 276 10.03 21.17 8.72
CA LYS A 276 10.13 20.33 7.53
C LYS A 276 9.95 18.86 7.93
N TYR A 277 9.13 18.15 7.18
CA TYR A 277 8.98 16.71 7.28
C TYR A 277 9.24 16.07 5.92
N LEU A 278 9.99 14.99 5.88
CA LEU A 278 10.33 14.28 4.66
C LEU A 278 10.17 12.78 4.89
N VAL A 279 9.55 12.12 3.93
CA VAL A 279 9.47 10.66 3.85
C VAL A 279 10.09 10.20 2.53
N VAL A 280 10.97 9.21 2.60
CA VAL A 280 11.41 8.41 1.45
C VAL A 280 10.97 6.99 1.71
N HIS A 281 10.13 6.45 0.83
CA HIS A 281 9.45 5.18 1.08
C HIS A 281 9.54 4.24 -0.14
N ASP A 282 9.85 2.98 0.12
CA ASP A 282 9.81 1.90 -0.85
C ASP A 282 8.68 0.92 -0.48
N CYS A 283 7.64 0.92 -1.31
CA CYS A 283 6.51 -0.02 -1.21
C CYS A 283 6.43 -0.95 -2.44
N GLY A 284 7.49 -1.04 -3.23
CA GLY A 284 7.50 -1.76 -4.50
C GLY A 284 6.73 -1.03 -5.60
N LYS A 285 5.94 -1.77 -6.39
CA LYS A 285 5.18 -1.18 -7.51
C LYS A 285 4.04 -0.30 -7.02
N VAL A 286 4.09 0.97 -7.38
CA VAL A 286 3.03 1.95 -7.07
C VAL A 286 1.82 1.70 -7.97
N ILE A 287 0.67 1.36 -7.37
CA ILE A 287 -0.60 1.16 -8.08
C ILE A 287 -1.21 2.53 -8.44
N ASN A 288 -1.27 3.44 -7.47
CA ASN A 288 -1.80 4.79 -7.65
C ASN A 288 -0.97 5.78 -6.82
N PRO A 289 -0.24 6.72 -7.47
CA PRO A 289 0.60 7.68 -6.75
C PRO A 289 -0.17 8.58 -5.78
N LEU A 290 -1.34 9.09 -6.18
CA LEU A 290 -2.15 9.97 -5.33
C LEU A 290 -2.64 9.26 -4.06
N ILE A 291 -3.05 7.99 -4.18
CA ILE A 291 -3.47 7.18 -3.03
C ILE A 291 -2.27 6.87 -2.14
N LEU A 292 -1.12 6.55 -2.73
CA LEU A 292 0.11 6.31 -1.96
C LEU A 292 0.51 7.53 -1.15
N ASP A 293 0.52 8.72 -1.77
CA ASP A 293 0.81 9.98 -1.07
C ASP A 293 -0.17 10.20 0.08
N GLY A 294 -1.46 9.95 -0.14
CA GLY A 294 -2.48 10.03 0.90
C GLY A 294 -2.24 9.05 2.06
N GLN A 295 -1.77 7.83 1.78
CA GLN A 295 -1.42 6.85 2.81
C GLN A 295 -0.17 7.29 3.61
N ILE A 296 0.83 7.84 2.95
CA ILE A 296 2.04 8.37 3.61
C ILE A 296 1.68 9.55 4.51
N HIS A 297 0.91 10.52 4.00
CA HIS A 297 0.46 11.67 4.80
C HIS A 297 -0.39 11.23 5.99
N GLY A 298 -1.30 10.27 5.80
CA GLY A 298 -2.11 9.71 6.89
C GLY A 298 -1.27 9.05 7.98
N GLY A 299 -0.25 8.27 7.59
CA GLY A 299 0.71 7.66 8.52
C GLY A 299 1.52 8.71 9.29
N VAL A 300 1.96 9.79 8.63
CA VAL A 300 2.64 10.92 9.27
C VAL A 300 1.71 11.62 10.27
N ALA A 301 0.47 11.92 9.88
CA ALA A 301 -0.51 12.56 10.75
C ALA A 301 -0.78 11.73 12.02
N GLN A 302 -0.94 10.40 11.87
CA GLN A 302 -1.10 9.50 13.01
C GLN A 302 0.14 9.47 13.90
N GLY A 303 1.34 9.48 13.32
CA GLY A 303 2.59 9.57 14.07
C GLY A 303 2.73 10.87 14.87
N ILE A 304 2.34 12.00 14.30
CA ILE A 304 2.30 13.31 14.97
C ILE A 304 1.30 13.28 16.13
N GLY A 305 0.10 12.74 15.89
CA GLY A 305 -0.94 12.57 16.91
C GLY A 305 -0.43 11.79 18.12
N ASN A 306 0.17 10.63 17.86
CA ASN A 306 0.71 9.78 18.92
C ASN A 306 1.90 10.42 19.66
N ALA A 307 2.71 11.24 18.98
CA ALA A 307 3.89 11.88 19.59
C ALA A 307 3.55 13.11 20.42
N PHE A 308 2.54 13.89 20.03
CA PHE A 308 2.32 15.24 20.59
C PHE A 308 0.94 15.45 21.22
N TYR A 309 -0.10 14.68 20.83
CA TYR A 309 -1.49 15.01 21.14
C TYR A 309 -2.28 13.91 21.83
N GLU A 310 -2.31 12.70 21.25
CA GLU A 310 -3.22 11.61 21.61
C GLU A 310 -2.86 10.92 22.95
N ARG A 311 -2.99 11.66 24.05
CA ARG A 311 -2.69 11.15 25.39
C ARG A 311 -3.93 10.54 26.02
N LEU A 312 -3.86 9.29 26.46
CA LEU A 312 -4.81 8.66 27.34
C LEU A 312 -4.39 8.89 28.79
N ALA A 313 -5.20 9.59 29.56
CA ALA A 313 -4.97 9.86 30.98
C ALA A 313 -5.94 9.06 31.83
N TYR A 314 -5.40 8.40 32.86
CA TYR A 314 -6.18 7.61 33.81
C TYR A 314 -5.95 8.15 35.22
N ASP A 315 -6.98 8.04 36.09
CA ASP A 315 -6.85 8.27 37.51
C ASP A 315 -6.20 7.06 38.22
N GLU A 316 -6.07 7.18 39.55
CA GLU A 316 -5.51 6.10 40.41
C GLU A 316 -6.36 4.83 40.47
N ASN A 317 -7.63 4.91 40.06
CA ASN A 317 -8.56 3.78 40.01
C ASN A 317 -8.66 3.16 38.61
N GLY A 318 -7.91 3.67 37.60
CA GLY A 318 -7.94 3.23 36.24
C GLY A 318 -9.11 3.82 35.41
N GLN A 319 -9.81 4.85 35.94
CA GLN A 319 -10.85 5.55 35.21
C GLN A 319 -10.22 6.46 34.12
N LEU A 320 -10.66 6.33 32.88
CA LEU A 320 -10.23 7.20 31.77
C LEU A 320 -10.80 8.63 32.00
N LEU A 321 -9.90 9.62 32.07
CA LEU A 321 -10.25 11.02 32.35
C LEU A 321 -10.54 11.85 31.10
N ASN A 322 -10.01 11.45 29.94
CA ASN A 322 -10.11 12.19 28.69
C ASN A 322 -10.65 11.33 27.53
N GLY A 323 -11.82 10.71 27.77
CA GLY A 323 -12.49 9.82 26.82
C GLY A 323 -13.38 10.50 25.77
N THR A 324 -13.30 11.82 25.61
CA THR A 324 -14.07 12.58 24.61
C THR A 324 -13.15 13.31 23.65
N PHE A 325 -13.63 13.66 22.44
CA PHE A 325 -12.86 14.47 21.49
C PHE A 325 -12.57 15.91 21.96
N MET A 326 -13.15 16.35 23.07
CA MET A 326 -12.78 17.60 23.71
C MET A 326 -11.42 17.51 24.42
N ASP A 327 -11.08 16.35 24.93
CA ASP A 327 -9.93 16.11 25.81
C ASP A 327 -8.88 15.20 25.15
N TYR A 328 -9.33 14.27 24.29
CA TYR A 328 -8.47 13.45 23.45
C TYR A 328 -8.20 14.16 22.14
N HIS A 329 -7.08 14.84 22.06
CA HIS A 329 -6.77 15.77 20.98
C HIS A 329 -6.23 15.03 19.75
N LEU A 330 -6.94 15.11 18.63
CA LEU A 330 -6.48 14.62 17.34
C LEU A 330 -5.74 15.71 16.57
N PRO A 331 -4.72 15.40 15.77
CA PRO A 331 -4.09 16.38 14.88
C PRO A 331 -5.11 16.97 13.90
N THR A 332 -5.02 18.28 13.71
CA THR A 332 -5.76 18.99 12.67
C THR A 332 -4.90 19.20 11.43
N SER A 333 -5.49 19.72 10.36
CA SER A 333 -4.74 20.08 9.15
C SER A 333 -3.71 21.21 9.35
N LEU A 334 -3.73 21.88 10.51
CA LEU A 334 -2.74 22.90 10.89
C LEU A 334 -1.54 22.32 11.64
N ASP A 335 -1.67 21.10 12.16
CA ASP A 335 -0.64 20.41 12.94
C ASP A 335 0.25 19.51 12.06
N VAL A 336 -0.22 19.18 10.86
CA VAL A 336 0.50 18.34 9.89
C VAL A 336 1.11 19.23 8.82
N PRO A 337 2.44 19.15 8.58
CA PRO A 337 3.14 19.99 7.62
C PRO A 337 2.80 19.69 6.18
#